data_fd8a78ae7860587a8cd1d3f0730ef5be
#
_entry.id   fd8a78ae7860587a8cd1d3f0730ef5be
#
_cell.length_a   1.000
_cell.length_b   1.000
_cell.length_c   1.000
_cell.angle_alpha   90.00
_cell.angle_beta   90.00
_cell.angle_gamma   90.00
#
_symmetry.space_group_name_H-M   'P 1'
#
loop_
_entity.id
_entity.type
_entity.pdbx_description
1 polymer ?
#
loop_
_entity_poly.entity_id
_entity_poly.type
_entity_poly.pdbx_seq_one_letter_code
_entity_poly.pdbx_strand_id
1 'polypeptide(L)'
;FKIYNKITMKTSDFPVFTVKSDPSEAEVTSHKLMIKSGMIRKLSSGQYTWLPLGLKVIDKIQKIVRDELNKIGCREILMPLVQPNDLWKESGRWEEYGPELLRFKDRNEREFCFGPTFEEVITDLLRQDLSSYKQLPINLFQISTKFRDEIRPRFGVMRSREFIMKDAYSFHASSECLDESYAKYMEAYKNIFNSLMLDFTMVDADSGNIGGNESHEFHVIADTGEDYLLLDNSLNGMNIEIAKERYEEEDLEKIATKTGMSLKRGIEVGHIFKLGTKYSKP
;
A
#
# COMPACT_ATOMS: atom_id res chain seq x y z
N PHE A 1 -40.15 -2.65 9.69
CA PHE A 1 -39.23 -1.54 10.05
C PHE A 1 -38.50 -1.92 11.34
N LYS A 2 -37.26 -2.46 11.26
CA LYS A 2 -36.39 -2.64 12.43
C LYS A 2 -35.80 -1.27 12.76
N ILE A 3 -36.26 -0.67 13.84
CA ILE A 3 -35.60 0.46 14.48
C ILE A 3 -34.25 -0.07 14.98
N TYR A 4 -33.15 0.20 14.27
CA TYR A 4 -31.82 0.02 14.81
C TYR A 4 -31.67 1.02 15.95
N ASN A 5 -31.80 0.56 17.18
CA ASN A 5 -31.37 1.34 18.35
C ASN A 5 -29.92 1.74 18.12
N LYS A 6 -29.71 3.02 17.89
CA LYS A 6 -28.38 3.62 17.81
C LYS A 6 -27.76 3.41 19.18
N ILE A 7 -26.92 2.39 19.35
CA ILE A 7 -26.18 2.18 20.59
C ILE A 7 -25.29 3.40 20.77
N THR A 8 -25.72 4.31 21.64
CA THR A 8 -24.96 5.48 22.01
C THR A 8 -23.89 5.02 22.98
N MET A 9 -22.66 4.91 22.53
CA MET A 9 -21.53 4.57 23.38
C MET A 9 -21.18 5.79 24.24
N LYS A 10 -21.19 5.63 25.55
CA LYS A 10 -20.74 6.66 26.49
C LYS A 10 -19.22 6.72 26.50
N THR A 11 -18.65 7.91 26.60
CA THR A 11 -17.22 8.10 26.72
C THR A 11 -16.65 7.46 28.00
N SER A 12 -17.44 7.35 29.06
CA SER A 12 -17.08 6.62 30.29
C SER A 12 -16.83 5.12 30.06
N ASP A 13 -17.48 4.55 29.06
CA ASP A 13 -17.45 3.11 28.75
C ASP A 13 -16.42 2.78 27.64
N PHE A 14 -15.78 3.81 27.09
CA PHE A 14 -14.78 3.68 26.04
C PHE A 14 -13.38 3.91 26.59
N PRO A 15 -12.49 2.90 26.59
CA PRO A 15 -11.16 3.03 27.13
C PRO A 15 -10.32 3.95 26.24
N VAL A 16 -9.96 5.12 26.77
CA VAL A 16 -9.09 6.10 26.11
C VAL A 16 -7.76 6.15 26.85
N PHE A 17 -6.70 5.69 26.20
CA PHE A 17 -5.36 5.59 26.78
C PHE A 17 -4.50 6.80 26.41
N THR A 18 -4.91 8.01 26.76
CA THR A 18 -4.13 9.22 26.47
C THR A 18 -2.88 9.35 27.36
N VAL A 19 -1.84 9.97 26.81
CA VAL A 19 -0.60 10.28 27.52
C VAL A 19 -0.31 11.78 27.43
N LYS A 20 0.10 12.40 28.55
CA LYS A 20 0.39 13.84 28.61
C LYS A 20 1.79 14.17 28.08
N SER A 21 2.79 13.37 28.46
CA SER A 21 4.18 13.58 28.07
C SER A 21 4.42 13.24 26.61
N ASP A 22 5.38 13.90 25.99
CA ASP A 22 5.83 13.52 24.67
C ASP A 22 6.62 12.20 24.73
N PRO A 23 6.31 11.23 23.87
CA PRO A 23 7.03 9.98 23.82
C PRO A 23 8.45 10.21 23.28
N SER A 24 9.46 9.75 24.01
CA SER A 24 10.87 9.93 23.64
C SER A 24 11.28 9.24 22.33
N GLU A 25 10.54 8.18 21.97
CA GLU A 25 10.78 7.41 20.75
C GLU A 25 10.13 7.99 19.49
N ALA A 26 9.29 9.05 19.63
CA ALA A 26 8.55 9.61 18.51
C ALA A 26 9.21 10.89 17.99
N GLU A 27 9.70 10.86 16.77
CA GLU A 27 10.35 12.00 16.13
C GLU A 27 9.35 12.90 15.40
N VAL A 28 8.48 12.33 14.56
CA VAL A 28 7.51 13.08 13.75
C VAL A 28 6.21 13.35 14.50
N THR A 29 5.55 14.45 14.12
CA THR A 29 4.32 14.94 14.77
C THR A 29 3.19 13.91 14.74
N SER A 30 2.99 13.21 13.62
CA SER A 30 1.95 12.18 13.48
C SER A 30 2.15 11.04 14.49
N HIS A 31 3.37 10.54 14.63
CA HIS A 31 3.71 9.50 15.59
C HIS A 31 3.45 9.95 17.04
N LYS A 32 3.90 11.17 17.40
CA LYS A 32 3.64 11.77 18.72
C LYS A 32 2.15 11.85 19.02
N LEU A 33 1.36 12.38 18.07
CA LEU A 33 -0.07 12.55 18.26
C LEU A 33 -0.81 11.20 18.35
N MET A 34 -0.44 10.20 17.57
CA MET A 34 -1.04 8.86 17.64
C MET A 34 -0.80 8.18 19.01
N ILE A 35 0.40 8.31 19.57
CA ILE A 35 0.69 7.80 20.92
C ILE A 35 -0.06 8.60 21.97
N LYS A 36 0.02 9.94 21.91
CA LYS A 36 -0.62 10.83 22.93
C LYS A 36 -2.13 10.68 22.96
N SER A 37 -2.77 10.53 21.81
CA SER A 37 -4.22 10.32 21.73
C SER A 37 -4.68 8.91 22.12
N GLY A 38 -3.76 7.99 22.33
CA GLY A 38 -4.11 6.60 22.63
C GLY A 38 -4.63 5.81 21.43
N MET A 39 -4.12 6.09 20.26
CA MET A 39 -4.43 5.32 19.04
C MET A 39 -3.56 4.08 18.91
N ILE A 40 -2.28 4.18 19.28
CA ILE A 40 -1.31 3.09 19.16
C ILE A 40 -0.44 2.94 20.42
N ARG A 41 0.15 1.75 20.58
CA ARG A 41 1.26 1.47 21.50
C ARG A 41 2.32 0.63 20.81
N LYS A 42 3.57 0.99 20.99
CA LYS A 42 4.70 0.23 20.48
C LYS A 42 4.82 -1.10 21.23
N LEU A 43 4.92 -2.18 20.48
CA LEU A 43 5.23 -3.52 20.99
C LEU A 43 6.74 -3.78 20.86
N SER A 44 7.25 -3.62 19.64
CA SER A 44 8.67 -3.71 19.33
C SER A 44 9.04 -2.74 18.21
N SER A 45 10.27 -2.77 17.72
CA SER A 45 10.69 -1.92 16.60
C SER A 45 9.85 -2.23 15.35
N GLY A 46 9.11 -1.22 14.85
CA GLY A 46 8.24 -1.36 13.68
C GLY A 46 6.96 -2.17 13.89
N GLN A 47 6.60 -2.48 15.15
CA GLN A 47 5.36 -3.20 15.47
C GLN A 47 4.55 -2.44 16.52
N TYR A 48 3.27 -2.24 16.24
CA TYR A 48 2.37 -1.43 17.05
C TYR A 48 1.06 -2.17 17.32
N THR A 49 0.61 -2.06 18.58
CA THR A 49 -0.76 -2.44 18.94
C THR A 49 -1.68 -1.26 18.61
N TRP A 50 -2.71 -1.51 17.82
CA TRP A 50 -3.78 -0.55 17.57
C TRP A 50 -4.78 -0.60 18.72
N LEU A 51 -4.97 0.54 19.38
CA LEU A 51 -5.90 0.69 20.50
C LEU A 51 -7.32 1.02 19.97
N PRO A 52 -8.37 0.95 20.82
CA PRO A 52 -9.76 1.11 20.36
C PRO A 52 -10.02 2.38 19.54
N LEU A 53 -9.39 3.51 19.88
CA LEU A 53 -9.54 4.76 19.13
C LEU A 53 -8.88 4.66 17.74
N GLY A 54 -7.68 4.07 17.68
CA GLY A 54 -6.96 3.83 16.42
C GLY A 54 -7.72 2.89 15.49
N LEU A 55 -8.30 1.80 16.02
CA LEU A 55 -9.14 0.89 15.23
C LEU A 55 -10.37 1.57 14.64
N LYS A 56 -11.03 2.48 15.39
CA LYS A 56 -12.15 3.26 14.83
C LYS A 56 -11.74 4.13 13.65
N VAL A 57 -10.53 4.67 13.65
CA VAL A 57 -10.01 5.44 12.51
C VAL A 57 -9.74 4.50 11.33
N ILE A 58 -9.08 3.36 11.57
CA ILE A 58 -8.84 2.35 10.53
C ILE A 58 -10.15 1.88 9.91
N ASP A 59 -11.16 1.55 10.71
CA ASP A 59 -12.47 1.09 10.24
C ASP A 59 -13.14 2.11 9.30
N LYS A 60 -13.04 3.41 9.63
CA LYS A 60 -13.56 4.48 8.77
C LYS A 60 -12.81 4.56 7.44
N ILE A 61 -11.48 4.49 7.47
CA ILE A 61 -10.64 4.49 6.26
C ILE A 61 -10.98 3.27 5.41
N GLN A 62 -11.00 2.08 6.02
CA GLN A 62 -11.33 0.84 5.32
C GLN A 62 -12.72 0.88 4.69
N LYS A 63 -13.70 1.51 5.37
CA LYS A 63 -15.04 1.67 4.81
C LYS A 63 -15.03 2.52 3.54
N ILE A 64 -14.32 3.66 3.54
CA ILE A 64 -14.18 4.51 2.35
C ILE A 64 -13.54 3.73 1.21
N VAL A 65 -12.46 2.99 1.50
CA VAL A 65 -11.75 2.16 0.50
C VAL A 65 -12.68 1.10 -0.09
N ARG A 66 -13.43 0.36 0.76
CA ARG A 66 -14.40 -0.65 0.30
C ARG A 66 -15.49 -0.05 -0.57
N ASP A 67 -16.03 1.09 -0.15
CA ASP A 67 -17.11 1.76 -0.86
C ASP A 67 -16.67 2.16 -2.27
N GLU A 68 -15.47 2.73 -2.43
CA GLU A 68 -14.94 3.15 -3.75
C GLU A 68 -14.56 1.97 -4.64
N LEU A 69 -13.90 0.94 -4.09
CA LEU A 69 -13.55 -0.25 -4.87
C LEU A 69 -14.78 -1.06 -5.32
N ASN A 70 -15.81 -1.14 -4.48
CA ASN A 70 -17.07 -1.78 -4.86
C ASN A 70 -17.78 -1.06 -6.02
N LYS A 71 -17.68 0.28 -6.12
CA LYS A 71 -18.27 1.06 -7.24
C LYS A 71 -17.66 0.68 -8.59
N ILE A 72 -16.38 0.34 -8.62
CA ILE A 72 -15.70 -0.09 -9.85
C ILE A 72 -15.80 -1.61 -10.10
N GLY A 73 -16.62 -2.32 -9.33
CA GLY A 73 -16.87 -3.75 -9.50
C GLY A 73 -15.87 -4.69 -8.85
N CYS A 74 -14.94 -4.17 -8.05
CA CYS A 74 -13.96 -4.96 -7.32
C CYS A 74 -14.65 -5.76 -6.18
N ARG A 75 -14.19 -6.98 -5.89
CA ARG A 75 -14.75 -7.84 -4.83
C ARG A 75 -13.70 -8.15 -3.77
N GLU A 76 -14.11 -8.08 -2.51
CA GLU A 76 -13.21 -8.33 -1.38
C GLU A 76 -13.01 -9.83 -1.17
N ILE A 77 -11.75 -10.22 -0.98
CA ILE A 77 -11.32 -11.55 -0.55
C ILE A 77 -10.36 -11.41 0.64
N LEU A 78 -9.96 -12.51 1.24
CA LEU A 78 -8.93 -12.54 2.27
C LEU A 78 -7.99 -13.70 2.02
N MET A 79 -6.72 -13.40 1.76
CA MET A 79 -5.67 -14.37 1.50
C MET A 79 -4.80 -14.59 2.74
N PRO A 80 -4.22 -15.79 2.92
CA PRO A 80 -3.37 -16.10 4.07
C PRO A 80 -2.09 -15.27 4.10
N LEU A 81 -1.72 -14.74 5.27
CA LEU A 81 -0.46 -14.01 5.47
C LEU A 81 0.77 -14.92 5.29
N VAL A 82 0.67 -16.17 5.75
CA VAL A 82 1.73 -17.17 5.60
C VAL A 82 1.64 -17.80 4.22
N GLN A 83 2.71 -17.71 3.46
CA GLN A 83 2.75 -18.12 2.05
C GLN A 83 3.83 -19.19 1.84
N PRO A 84 3.55 -20.26 1.05
CA PRO A 84 4.53 -21.29 0.74
C PRO A 84 5.60 -20.74 -0.21
N ASN A 85 6.83 -21.22 -0.05
CA ASN A 85 7.97 -20.80 -0.86
C ASN A 85 7.85 -21.16 -2.34
N ASP A 86 7.09 -22.22 -2.68
CA ASP A 86 6.97 -22.72 -4.05
C ASP A 86 6.43 -21.64 -5.00
N LEU A 87 5.42 -20.86 -4.58
CA LEU A 87 4.86 -19.77 -5.37
C LEU A 87 5.89 -18.66 -5.63
N TRP A 88 6.68 -18.34 -4.62
CA TRP A 88 7.73 -17.33 -4.69
C TRP A 88 8.92 -17.78 -5.52
N LYS A 89 9.25 -19.08 -5.51
CA LYS A 89 10.27 -19.67 -6.39
C LYS A 89 9.81 -19.70 -7.84
N GLU A 90 8.53 -19.99 -8.10
CA GLU A 90 7.94 -19.97 -9.43
C GLU A 90 8.03 -18.58 -10.08
N SER A 91 7.78 -17.50 -9.32
CA SER A 91 7.93 -16.12 -9.80
C SER A 91 9.39 -15.64 -9.86
N GLY A 92 10.35 -16.38 -9.30
CA GLY A 92 11.75 -15.97 -9.14
C GLY A 92 11.99 -15.04 -7.95
N ARG A 93 10.93 -14.52 -7.33
CA ARG A 93 11.02 -13.49 -6.27
C ARG A 93 11.50 -14.03 -4.92
N TRP A 94 11.56 -15.36 -4.75
CA TRP A 94 12.12 -15.93 -3.52
C TRP A 94 13.54 -15.44 -3.23
N GLU A 95 14.36 -15.31 -4.28
CA GLU A 95 15.73 -14.79 -4.17
C GLU A 95 15.80 -13.27 -4.41
N GLU A 96 15.06 -12.77 -5.41
CA GLU A 96 15.12 -11.37 -5.84
C GLU A 96 14.57 -10.38 -4.82
N TYR A 97 13.59 -10.77 -3.99
CA TYR A 97 12.96 -9.86 -3.02
C TYR A 97 13.93 -9.40 -1.91
N GLY A 98 14.97 -10.18 -1.68
CA GLY A 98 16.00 -9.82 -0.72
C GLY A 98 15.59 -10.08 0.75
N PRO A 99 16.28 -9.40 1.70
CA PRO A 99 16.16 -9.68 3.13
C PRO A 99 14.83 -9.19 3.76
N GLU A 100 14.11 -8.31 3.12
CA GLU A 100 12.79 -7.86 3.61
C GLU A 100 11.72 -8.95 3.57
N LEU A 101 11.93 -10.00 2.79
CA LEU A 101 11.08 -11.18 2.81
C LEU A 101 11.45 -12.05 4.02
N LEU A 102 10.68 -11.97 5.09
CA LEU A 102 10.91 -12.78 6.29
C LEU A 102 10.54 -14.25 6.03
N ARG A 103 11.56 -15.10 5.95
CA ARG A 103 11.44 -16.54 5.68
C ARG A 103 11.55 -17.34 6.95
N PHE A 104 10.83 -18.43 7.02
CA PHE A 104 10.89 -19.37 8.14
C PHE A 104 10.53 -20.79 7.70
N LYS A 105 10.75 -21.77 8.58
CA LYS A 105 10.35 -23.16 8.37
C LYS A 105 9.28 -23.56 9.36
N ASP A 106 8.35 -24.38 8.91
CA ASP A 106 7.40 -25.04 9.80
C ASP A 106 8.06 -26.25 10.52
N ARG A 107 7.29 -26.91 11.39
CA ARG A 107 7.79 -28.08 12.12
C ARG A 107 8.10 -29.32 11.25
N ASN A 108 7.75 -29.28 9.97
CA ASN A 108 8.08 -30.31 8.97
C ASN A 108 9.22 -29.87 8.03
N GLU A 109 9.97 -28.83 8.41
CA GLU A 109 11.08 -28.25 7.64
C GLU A 109 10.67 -27.64 6.28
N ARG A 110 9.38 -27.40 6.05
CA ARG A 110 8.88 -26.73 4.84
C ARG A 110 9.09 -25.23 4.96
N GLU A 111 9.58 -24.64 3.89
CA GLU A 111 9.87 -23.20 3.83
C GLU A 111 8.62 -22.38 3.54
N PHE A 112 8.47 -21.29 4.26
CA PHE A 112 7.39 -20.30 4.14
C PHE A 112 7.95 -18.88 4.29
N CYS A 113 7.13 -17.89 3.93
CA CYS A 113 7.39 -16.50 4.27
C CYS A 113 6.13 -15.83 4.82
N PHE A 114 6.32 -14.70 5.51
CA PHE A 114 5.23 -13.75 5.72
C PHE A 114 5.07 -12.87 4.48
N GLY A 115 3.86 -12.83 3.93
CA GLY A 115 3.57 -12.10 2.68
C GLY A 115 3.75 -10.58 2.81
N PRO A 116 4.75 -10.00 2.12
CA PRO A 116 4.87 -8.55 1.98
C PRO A 116 3.93 -8.00 0.91
N THR A 117 3.47 -8.86 0.01
CA THR A 117 2.55 -8.64 -1.11
C THR A 117 1.94 -9.99 -1.55
N PHE A 118 1.00 -10.01 -2.50
CA PHE A 118 0.20 -11.22 -2.76
C PHE A 118 0.01 -11.54 -4.26
N GLU A 119 0.85 -11.04 -5.15
CA GLU A 119 0.77 -11.31 -6.60
C GLU A 119 0.78 -12.81 -6.90
N GLU A 120 1.67 -13.55 -6.24
CA GLU A 120 1.82 -15.00 -6.41
C GLU A 120 0.57 -15.75 -5.95
N VAL A 121 0.04 -15.39 -4.78
CA VAL A 121 -1.11 -16.07 -4.17
C VAL A 121 -2.38 -15.86 -4.97
N ILE A 122 -2.63 -14.61 -5.41
CA ILE A 122 -3.83 -14.30 -6.19
C ILE A 122 -3.77 -14.92 -7.59
N THR A 123 -2.59 -15.00 -8.18
CA THR A 123 -2.40 -15.65 -9.48
C THR A 123 -2.62 -17.15 -9.38
N ASP A 124 -2.10 -17.79 -8.33
CA ASP A 124 -2.33 -19.21 -8.06
C ASP A 124 -3.82 -19.53 -7.83
N LEU A 125 -4.52 -18.70 -7.06
CA LEU A 125 -5.96 -18.82 -6.87
C LEU A 125 -6.70 -18.83 -8.21
N LEU A 126 -6.41 -17.86 -9.08
CA LEU A 126 -7.11 -17.78 -10.37
C LEU A 126 -6.70 -18.88 -11.34
N ARG A 127 -5.46 -19.35 -11.28
CA ARG A 127 -5.00 -20.51 -12.08
C ARG A 127 -5.82 -21.77 -11.76
N GLN A 128 -6.24 -21.93 -10.51
CA GLN A 128 -7.07 -23.06 -10.08
C GLN A 128 -8.55 -22.92 -10.50
N ASP A 129 -9.09 -21.71 -10.46
CA ASP A 129 -10.53 -21.47 -10.58
C ASP A 129 -10.95 -20.93 -11.96
N LEU A 130 -10.04 -20.30 -12.72
CA LEU A 130 -10.33 -19.71 -14.01
C LEU A 130 -10.33 -20.79 -15.10
N SER A 131 -11.50 -21.15 -15.59
CA SER A 131 -11.67 -22.18 -16.62
C SER A 131 -11.98 -21.62 -18.03
N SER A 132 -12.28 -20.32 -18.15
CA SER A 132 -12.61 -19.68 -19.44
C SER A 132 -12.28 -18.19 -19.41
N TYR A 133 -11.74 -17.68 -20.52
CA TYR A 133 -11.51 -16.24 -20.73
C TYR A 133 -12.82 -15.41 -20.65
N LYS A 134 -13.98 -16.03 -20.80
CA LYS A 134 -15.29 -15.36 -20.63
C LYS A 134 -15.60 -14.95 -19.20
N GLN A 135 -14.82 -15.46 -18.23
CA GLN A 135 -14.92 -15.05 -16.82
C GLN A 135 -14.15 -13.75 -16.56
N LEU A 136 -13.32 -13.28 -17.50
CA LEU A 136 -12.58 -12.03 -17.42
C LEU A 136 -13.42 -10.84 -17.92
N PRO A 137 -13.23 -9.63 -17.39
CA PRO A 137 -12.24 -9.28 -16.36
C PRO A 137 -12.68 -9.69 -14.94
N ILE A 138 -11.69 -10.03 -14.11
CA ILE A 138 -11.89 -10.28 -12.68
C ILE A 138 -11.12 -9.22 -11.89
N ASN A 139 -11.80 -8.58 -10.94
CA ASN A 139 -11.21 -7.56 -10.07
C ASN A 139 -11.43 -7.98 -8.60
N LEU A 140 -10.34 -8.23 -7.90
CA LEU A 140 -10.34 -8.66 -6.50
C LEU A 140 -9.47 -7.73 -5.66
N PHE A 141 -9.81 -7.56 -4.39
CA PHE A 141 -8.99 -6.82 -3.45
C PHE A 141 -9.06 -7.45 -2.06
N GLN A 142 -8.09 -7.13 -1.24
CA GLN A 142 -8.14 -7.40 0.19
C GLN A 142 -7.66 -6.20 1.00
N ILE A 143 -8.06 -6.16 2.26
CA ILE A 143 -7.49 -5.28 3.28
C ILE A 143 -6.96 -6.20 4.37
N SER A 144 -5.65 -6.37 4.42
CA SER A 144 -5.03 -7.36 5.30
C SER A 144 -3.69 -6.89 5.83
N THR A 145 -3.23 -7.55 6.88
CA THR A 145 -1.88 -7.37 7.41
C THR A 145 -0.84 -7.83 6.40
N LYS A 146 0.23 -7.06 6.28
CA LYS A 146 1.46 -7.37 5.56
C LYS A 146 2.63 -7.35 6.53
N PHE A 147 3.68 -8.06 6.18
CA PHE A 147 4.93 -8.02 6.93
C PHE A 147 6.11 -7.82 5.98
N ARG A 148 6.94 -6.82 6.29
CA ARG A 148 8.22 -6.58 5.64
C ARG A 148 9.29 -6.48 6.72
N ASP A 149 10.37 -7.22 6.59
CA ASP A 149 11.47 -7.19 7.58
C ASP A 149 12.33 -5.94 7.39
N GLU A 150 11.67 -4.78 7.53
CA GLU A 150 12.28 -3.46 7.40
C GLU A 150 13.43 -3.30 8.41
N ILE A 151 14.62 -3.00 7.88
CA ILE A 151 15.85 -2.88 8.69
C ILE A 151 15.85 -1.62 9.57
N ARG A 152 15.17 -0.55 9.15
CA ARG A 152 15.14 0.75 9.86
C ARG A 152 13.71 1.27 10.01
N PRO A 153 12.86 0.60 10.80
CA PRO A 153 11.51 1.10 11.06
C PRO A 153 11.58 2.46 11.74
N ARG A 154 10.82 3.43 11.23
CA ARG A 154 10.80 4.80 11.74
C ARG A 154 9.46 5.48 11.48
N PHE A 155 9.24 6.64 12.09
CA PHE A 155 8.04 7.46 11.90
C PHE A 155 6.73 6.76 12.30
N GLY A 156 6.80 5.87 13.31
CA GLY A 156 5.64 5.15 13.81
C GLY A 156 5.09 4.15 12.78
N VAL A 157 3.80 4.26 12.48
CA VAL A 157 3.12 3.36 11.55
C VAL A 157 3.40 3.67 10.07
N MET A 158 4.07 4.79 9.77
CA MET A 158 4.37 5.16 8.38
C MET A 158 5.41 4.23 7.74
N ARG A 159 6.43 3.81 8.51
CA ARG A 159 7.42 2.84 8.07
C ARG A 159 7.60 1.76 9.13
N SER A 160 6.63 0.91 9.23
CA SER A 160 6.55 -0.21 10.17
C SER A 160 6.88 -1.54 9.49
N ARG A 161 7.16 -2.57 10.28
CA ARG A 161 7.41 -3.94 9.79
C ARG A 161 6.12 -4.70 9.54
N GLU A 162 5.12 -4.44 10.39
CA GLU A 162 3.78 -5.02 10.28
C GLU A 162 2.77 -3.89 10.11
N PHE A 163 1.96 -3.97 9.05
CA PHE A 163 1.02 -2.91 8.69
C PHE A 163 -0.18 -3.45 7.91
N ILE A 164 -1.25 -2.66 7.90
CA ILE A 164 -2.45 -2.98 7.13
C ILE A 164 -2.36 -2.29 5.77
N MET A 165 -2.52 -3.08 4.70
CA MET A 165 -2.53 -2.59 3.33
C MET A 165 -3.82 -3.04 2.63
N LYS A 166 -4.40 -2.15 1.82
CA LYS A 166 -5.32 -2.54 0.76
C LYS A 166 -4.49 -2.85 -0.49
N ASP A 167 -4.58 -4.04 -0.96
CA ASP A 167 -4.03 -4.47 -2.24
C ASP A 167 -5.14 -5.01 -3.14
N ALA A 168 -5.11 -4.63 -4.43
CA ALA A 168 -6.12 -5.00 -5.41
C ALA A 168 -5.45 -5.51 -6.68
N TYR A 169 -6.08 -6.50 -7.29
CA TYR A 169 -5.55 -7.24 -8.43
C TYR A 169 -6.63 -7.39 -9.50
N SER A 170 -6.26 -7.17 -10.75
CA SER A 170 -7.18 -7.31 -11.86
C SER A 170 -6.59 -8.19 -12.96
N PHE A 171 -7.43 -8.99 -13.59
CA PHE A 171 -7.07 -9.94 -14.62
C PHE A 171 -7.92 -9.72 -15.86
N HIS A 172 -7.30 -9.70 -17.03
CA HIS A 172 -7.89 -9.24 -18.27
C HIS A 172 -7.57 -10.18 -19.43
N ALA A 173 -8.45 -10.23 -20.44
CA ALA A 173 -8.22 -10.98 -21.68
C ALA A 173 -7.49 -10.16 -22.75
N SER A 174 -7.44 -8.83 -22.61
CA SER A 174 -6.77 -7.94 -23.56
C SER A 174 -6.16 -6.72 -22.86
N SER A 175 -5.23 -6.03 -23.53
CA SER A 175 -4.60 -4.79 -23.07
C SER A 175 -5.60 -3.64 -22.94
N GLU A 176 -6.54 -3.52 -23.88
CA GLU A 176 -7.57 -2.48 -23.87
C GLU A 176 -8.45 -2.60 -22.61
N CYS A 177 -8.83 -3.83 -22.25
CA CYS A 177 -9.59 -4.09 -21.02
C CYS A 177 -8.77 -3.76 -19.77
N LEU A 178 -7.45 -4.02 -19.78
CA LEU A 178 -6.54 -3.62 -18.70
C LEU A 178 -6.48 -2.09 -18.59
N ASP A 179 -6.33 -1.37 -19.70
CA ASP A 179 -6.25 0.09 -19.70
C ASP A 179 -7.51 0.75 -19.16
N GLU A 180 -8.70 0.24 -19.54
CA GLU A 180 -9.97 0.71 -18.99
C GLU A 180 -10.05 0.47 -17.46
N SER A 181 -9.59 -0.67 -16.99
CA SER A 181 -9.58 -0.98 -15.55
C SER A 181 -8.56 -0.13 -14.81
N TYR A 182 -7.39 0.08 -15.39
CA TYR A 182 -6.36 0.97 -14.83
C TYR A 182 -6.90 2.39 -14.61
N ALA A 183 -7.58 2.95 -15.60
CA ALA A 183 -8.22 4.25 -15.48
C ALA A 183 -9.29 4.29 -14.37
N LYS A 184 -10.09 3.22 -14.23
CA LYS A 184 -11.08 3.09 -13.13
C LYS A 184 -10.42 3.04 -11.76
N TYR A 185 -9.30 2.32 -11.62
CA TYR A 185 -8.55 2.28 -10.36
C TYR A 185 -7.92 3.63 -10.04
N MET A 186 -7.34 4.34 -11.02
CA MET A 186 -6.82 5.69 -10.83
C MET A 186 -7.90 6.63 -10.29
N GLU A 187 -9.10 6.60 -10.86
CA GLU A 187 -10.21 7.44 -10.41
C GLU A 187 -10.71 7.03 -9.02
N ALA A 188 -10.79 5.72 -8.75
CA ALA A 188 -11.15 5.23 -7.42
C ALA A 188 -10.16 5.68 -6.34
N TYR A 189 -8.86 5.69 -6.63
CA TYR A 189 -7.83 6.16 -5.69
C TYR A 189 -7.95 7.67 -5.44
N LYS A 190 -8.16 8.48 -6.49
CA LYS A 190 -8.42 9.91 -6.34
C LYS A 190 -9.63 10.16 -5.43
N ASN A 191 -10.70 9.41 -5.62
CA ASN A 191 -11.92 9.53 -4.81
C ASN A 191 -11.68 9.11 -3.35
N ILE A 192 -10.89 8.05 -3.11
CA ILE A 192 -10.47 7.64 -1.76
C ILE A 192 -9.71 8.76 -1.07
N PHE A 193 -8.65 9.29 -1.70
CA PHE A 193 -7.79 10.31 -1.09
C PHE A 193 -8.53 11.65 -0.91
N ASN A 194 -9.38 12.06 -1.84
CA ASN A 194 -10.27 13.21 -1.68
C ASN A 194 -11.24 13.02 -0.50
N SER A 195 -11.83 11.82 -0.35
CA SER A 195 -12.73 11.51 0.77
C SER A 195 -12.01 11.51 2.12
N LEU A 196 -10.70 11.25 2.12
CA LEU A 196 -9.83 11.37 3.28
C LEU A 196 -9.31 12.79 3.49
N MET A 197 -9.67 13.74 2.63
CA MET A 197 -9.22 15.15 2.65
C MET A 197 -7.69 15.28 2.57
N LEU A 198 -7.05 14.40 1.82
CA LEU A 198 -5.62 14.47 1.57
C LEU A 198 -5.35 15.40 0.38
N ASP A 199 -4.41 16.31 0.55
CA ASP A 199 -3.83 17.09 -0.55
C ASP A 199 -2.72 16.24 -1.18
N PHE A 200 -3.01 15.64 -2.32
CA PHE A 200 -2.13 14.66 -2.95
C PHE A 200 -1.83 15.02 -4.40
N THR A 201 -0.71 14.54 -4.88
CA THR A 201 -0.36 14.53 -6.31
C THR A 201 -0.15 13.10 -6.80
N MET A 202 -0.33 12.91 -8.11
CA MET A 202 -0.03 11.65 -8.80
C MET A 202 1.17 11.86 -9.71
N VAL A 203 2.12 10.95 -9.64
CA VAL A 203 3.38 11.02 -10.39
C VAL A 203 3.66 9.73 -11.15
N ASP A 204 4.38 9.85 -12.27
CA ASP A 204 4.97 8.69 -12.94
C ASP A 204 5.99 8.02 -12.00
N ALA A 205 5.95 6.71 -11.91
CA ALA A 205 6.81 5.95 -11.01
C ALA A 205 7.41 4.71 -11.66
N ASP A 206 8.57 4.29 -11.15
CA ASP A 206 9.15 2.99 -11.50
C ASP A 206 8.40 1.86 -10.81
N SER A 207 8.25 0.74 -11.51
CA SER A 207 7.56 -0.45 -11.00
C SER A 207 8.41 -1.28 -10.01
N GLY A 208 9.69 -1.03 -9.91
CA GLY A 208 10.63 -1.73 -9.03
C GLY A 208 10.58 -3.25 -9.16
N ASN A 209 10.75 -3.94 -8.03
CA ASN A 209 10.73 -5.41 -7.98
C ASN A 209 9.36 -6.04 -8.27
N ILE A 210 8.28 -5.25 -8.20
CA ILE A 210 6.94 -5.73 -8.60
C ILE A 210 6.91 -5.95 -10.11
N GLY A 211 7.56 -5.06 -10.88
CA GLY A 211 7.64 -5.10 -12.33
C GLY A 211 6.39 -4.57 -13.02
N GLY A 212 6.42 -4.58 -14.33
CA GLY A 212 5.38 -3.99 -15.17
C GLY A 212 5.96 -2.93 -16.11
N ASN A 213 5.12 -2.35 -16.96
CA ASN A 213 5.55 -1.41 -17.98
C ASN A 213 5.13 0.04 -17.69
N GLU A 214 4.25 0.24 -16.73
CA GLU A 214 3.70 1.56 -16.37
C GLU A 214 3.23 1.50 -14.93
N SER A 215 3.58 2.52 -14.15
CA SER A 215 3.04 2.67 -12.81
C SER A 215 2.91 4.14 -12.41
N HIS A 216 1.99 4.41 -11.48
CA HIS A 216 1.77 5.74 -10.92
C HIS A 216 1.69 5.65 -9.40
N GLU A 217 2.37 6.56 -8.74
CA GLU A 217 2.30 6.75 -7.30
C GLU A 217 1.43 7.95 -6.94
N PHE A 218 0.78 7.86 -5.79
CA PHE A 218 0.05 8.96 -5.18
C PHE A 218 0.79 9.40 -3.92
N HIS A 219 1.18 10.67 -3.87
CA HIS A 219 1.96 11.25 -2.79
C HIS A 219 1.26 12.42 -2.12
N VAL A 220 1.31 12.47 -0.80
CA VAL A 220 1.03 13.68 -0.02
C VAL A 220 2.33 14.44 0.14
N ILE A 221 2.36 15.71 -0.28
CA ILE A 221 3.55 16.54 -0.16
C ILE A 221 3.75 16.93 1.30
N ALA A 222 4.88 16.53 1.87
CA ALA A 222 5.22 16.81 3.26
C ALA A 222 6.72 16.82 3.48
N ASP A 223 7.25 17.76 4.28
CA ASP A 223 8.68 17.86 4.60
C ASP A 223 9.23 16.60 5.31
N THR A 224 8.35 15.87 5.98
CA THR A 224 8.66 14.58 6.63
C THR A 224 8.57 13.38 5.70
N GLY A 225 8.25 13.58 4.42
CA GLY A 225 8.18 12.52 3.41
C GLY A 225 9.55 11.85 3.22
N GLU A 226 9.54 10.57 2.87
CA GLU A 226 10.76 9.81 2.62
C GLU A 226 11.20 9.89 1.16
N ASP A 227 10.22 10.00 0.25
CA ASP A 227 10.46 9.98 -1.17
C ASP A 227 10.72 11.38 -1.72
N TYR A 228 11.56 11.47 -2.74
CA TYR A 228 11.79 12.69 -3.47
C TYR A 228 11.04 12.65 -4.80
N LEU A 229 10.42 13.77 -5.15
CA LEU A 229 9.62 13.96 -6.34
C LEU A 229 10.12 15.18 -7.11
N LEU A 230 10.17 15.09 -8.42
CA LEU A 230 10.35 16.23 -9.32
C LEU A 230 8.99 16.65 -9.85
N LEU A 231 8.55 17.86 -9.48
CA LEU A 231 7.22 18.37 -9.78
C LEU A 231 7.29 19.70 -10.52
N ASP A 232 6.41 19.87 -11.52
CA ASP A 232 6.15 21.15 -12.16
C ASP A 232 5.28 22.08 -11.28
N ASN A 233 4.96 23.27 -11.78
CA ASN A 233 4.13 24.24 -11.07
C ASN A 233 2.67 23.78 -10.87
N SER A 234 2.22 22.77 -11.61
CA SER A 234 0.89 22.17 -11.51
C SER A 234 0.89 20.90 -10.67
N LEU A 235 2.01 20.61 -9.99
CA LEU A 235 2.26 19.40 -9.19
C LEU A 235 2.21 18.09 -10.00
N ASN A 236 2.38 18.14 -11.32
CA ASN A 236 2.60 16.94 -12.12
C ASN A 236 4.10 16.64 -12.16
N GLY A 237 4.45 15.36 -12.22
CA GLY A 237 5.86 15.01 -12.28
C GLY A 237 6.13 13.52 -12.13
N MET A 238 7.27 13.20 -11.56
CA MET A 238 7.78 11.84 -11.47
C MET A 238 8.56 11.61 -10.18
N ASN A 239 8.68 10.36 -9.79
CA ASN A 239 9.60 9.98 -8.73
C ASN A 239 11.06 10.05 -9.21
N ILE A 240 12.01 9.93 -8.28
CA ILE A 240 13.43 10.12 -8.59
C ILE A 240 14.00 9.03 -9.47
N GLU A 241 13.48 7.82 -9.39
CA GLU A 241 13.92 6.68 -10.19
C GLU A 241 13.65 6.95 -11.67
N ILE A 242 12.42 7.30 -12.01
CA ILE A 242 12.03 7.72 -13.37
C ILE A 242 12.80 8.98 -13.81
N ALA A 243 13.02 9.93 -12.91
CA ALA A 243 13.74 11.15 -13.25
C ALA A 243 15.19 10.84 -13.66
N LYS A 244 15.90 10.04 -12.89
CA LYS A 244 17.28 9.65 -13.17
C LYS A 244 17.40 8.89 -14.48
N GLU A 245 16.52 7.93 -14.72
CA GLU A 245 16.48 7.17 -15.96
C GLU A 245 16.18 8.06 -17.17
N ARG A 246 15.12 8.88 -17.08
CA ARG A 246 14.65 9.75 -18.20
C ARG A 246 15.67 10.79 -18.61
N TYR A 247 16.43 11.35 -17.65
CA TYR A 247 17.40 12.40 -17.90
C TYR A 247 18.85 11.92 -17.93
N GLU A 248 19.10 10.64 -17.69
CA GLU A 248 20.44 10.03 -17.62
C GLU A 248 21.40 10.82 -16.69
N GLU A 249 20.88 11.31 -15.55
CA GLU A 249 21.56 12.17 -14.58
C GLU A 249 21.24 11.72 -13.16
N GLU A 250 22.24 11.52 -12.33
CA GLU A 250 22.10 11.11 -10.92
C GLU A 250 21.83 12.30 -9.97
N ASP A 251 22.24 13.49 -10.37
CA ASP A 251 22.10 14.71 -9.57
C ASP A 251 20.72 15.35 -9.76
N LEU A 252 19.87 15.20 -8.78
CA LEU A 252 18.48 15.69 -8.80
C LEU A 252 18.37 17.21 -8.90
N GLU A 253 19.32 17.98 -8.33
CA GLU A 253 19.32 19.43 -8.41
C GLU A 253 19.64 19.90 -9.83
N LYS A 254 20.50 19.19 -10.54
CA LYS A 254 20.77 19.48 -11.96
C LYS A 254 19.55 19.14 -12.81
N ILE A 255 18.88 18.02 -12.57
CA ILE A 255 17.64 17.68 -13.26
C ILE A 255 16.60 18.77 -13.02
N ALA A 256 16.37 19.16 -11.77
CA ALA A 256 15.43 20.22 -11.40
C ALA A 256 15.74 21.54 -12.11
N THR A 257 17.00 21.95 -12.12
CA THR A 257 17.46 23.16 -12.80
C THR A 257 17.24 23.11 -14.31
N LYS A 258 17.59 21.98 -14.94
CA LYS A 258 17.46 21.76 -16.39
C LYS A 258 16.00 21.74 -16.85
N THR A 259 15.11 21.20 -16.02
CA THR A 259 13.70 21.01 -16.37
C THR A 259 12.78 22.14 -15.89
N GLY A 260 13.25 22.99 -15.00
CA GLY A 260 12.43 23.99 -14.31
C GLY A 260 11.46 23.41 -13.29
N MET A 261 11.61 22.12 -12.96
CA MET A 261 10.83 21.45 -11.91
C MET A 261 11.39 21.72 -10.52
N SER A 262 10.57 21.54 -9.49
CA SER A 262 10.98 21.67 -8.10
C SER A 262 11.11 20.29 -7.45
N LEU A 263 12.18 20.12 -6.66
CA LEU A 263 12.38 18.93 -5.84
C LEU A 263 11.50 19.07 -4.58
N LYS A 264 10.60 18.11 -4.35
CA LYS A 264 9.71 18.05 -3.19
C LYS A 264 9.86 16.71 -2.47
N ARG A 265 9.48 16.68 -1.21
CA ARG A 265 9.38 15.41 -0.47
C ARG A 265 7.93 14.99 -0.38
N GLY A 266 7.68 13.68 -0.54
CA GLY A 266 6.37 13.08 -0.53
C GLY A 266 6.27 11.88 0.42
N ILE A 267 5.05 11.62 0.85
CA ILE A 267 4.68 10.39 1.55
C ILE A 267 3.82 9.59 0.56
N GLU A 268 4.29 8.44 0.14
CA GLU A 268 3.53 7.54 -0.72
C GLU A 268 2.29 7.02 0.04
N VAL A 269 1.12 7.25 -0.52
CA VAL A 269 -0.17 6.83 0.04
C VAL A 269 -0.89 5.80 -0.82
N GLY A 270 -0.40 5.57 -2.03
CA GLY A 270 -0.92 4.56 -2.94
C GLY A 270 -0.08 4.42 -4.19
N HIS A 271 -0.12 3.24 -4.79
CA HIS A 271 0.59 2.89 -6.02
C HIS A 271 -0.28 2.00 -6.89
N ILE A 272 -0.25 2.19 -8.19
CA ILE A 272 -0.97 1.41 -9.18
C ILE A 272 -0.02 0.98 -10.28
N PHE A 273 -0.10 -0.30 -10.72
CA PHE A 273 0.84 -0.93 -11.64
C PHE A 273 0.12 -1.59 -12.80
N LYS A 274 0.71 -1.55 -14.00
CA LYS A 274 0.40 -2.44 -15.12
C LYS A 274 1.44 -3.55 -15.16
N LEU A 275 1.13 -4.71 -14.56
CA LEU A 275 2.07 -5.83 -14.40
C LEU A 275 2.29 -6.63 -15.68
N GLY A 276 1.46 -6.44 -16.69
CA GLY A 276 1.51 -7.23 -17.92
C GLY A 276 1.27 -8.72 -17.63
N THR A 277 2.17 -9.57 -18.11
CA THR A 277 2.05 -11.02 -17.93
C THR A 277 3.13 -11.60 -17.00
N LYS A 278 3.79 -10.77 -16.19
CA LYS A 278 4.90 -11.20 -15.33
C LYS A 278 4.53 -12.39 -14.43
N TYR A 279 3.34 -12.36 -13.84
CA TYR A 279 2.88 -13.40 -12.91
C TYR A 279 1.95 -14.43 -13.55
N SER A 280 1.36 -14.15 -14.71
CA SER A 280 0.35 -15.00 -15.35
C SER A 280 0.89 -15.87 -16.49
N LYS A 281 2.17 -15.77 -16.84
CA LYS A 281 2.82 -16.59 -17.87
C LYS A 281 3.30 -17.97 -17.40
N PRO A 282 3.77 -18.16 -16.15
CA PRO A 282 4.19 -19.47 -15.68
C PRO A 282 3.08 -20.49 -15.60
#